data_e37caeb8c009242a6cae7852d2a56500
#
_entry.id   e37caeb8c009242a6cae7852d2a56500
#
_cell.length_a   1.000
_cell.length_b   1.000
_cell.length_c   1.000
_cell.angle_alpha   90.00
_cell.angle_beta   90.00
_cell.angle_gamma   90.00
#
_symmetry.space_group_name_H-M   'P 1'
#
loop_
_entity.id
_entity.type
_entity.pdbx_description
1 polymer ?
#
loop_
_entity_poly.entity_id
_entity_poly.type
_entity_poly.pdbx_seq_one_letter_code
_entity_poly.pdbx_strand_id
1 'polypeptide(L)'
;SNIENSKNNLHLTRQAERALKTTFLEAKLFQSDLINTVHLLLCILRNENDPTTKLLLNLNISYDIVKEQFKLMLTNDSDYIDFQNSSSFPDEKDDNSSSDKENPFIQKTSASKSKKSKTPVLDNFGRDITLLAESNKLDPVVGREKEIQRVSQILSRRKKNNPLLIGEPGVGKSAIAEGLALRIVQKKVSRILYGKRVVSLDLASLVAGTKYRGQFEERMKAVMNELEKNDNIILFIDEIHTIVGAGGATGSLDASNMFKPALARGEIQCIGATTLDEYRQNIEKDGALERRFQKIIVEETSVEETYEILKNIKEKYENHHNVIYTDEALKSCVDLTYRYISDRFLPDKAIDALDEAGSRVHINNMNVPDNI
;
A
#
# COMPACT_ATOMS: atom_id res chain seq x y z
N SER A 1 37.12 36.09 -15.65
CA SER A 1 36.15 36.82 -14.82
C SER A 1 35.55 35.87 -13.78
N ASN A 2 35.99 36.06 -12.56
CA ASN A 2 35.59 35.32 -11.37
C ASN A 2 34.13 35.63 -11.01
N ILE A 3 33.28 34.61 -10.92
CA ILE A 3 32.00 34.70 -10.24
C ILE A 3 32.25 34.18 -8.83
N GLU A 4 32.42 35.12 -7.89
CA GLU A 4 32.46 34.84 -6.47
C GLU A 4 31.09 34.36 -6.01
N ASN A 5 31.06 33.14 -5.50
CA ASN A 5 29.95 32.60 -4.70
C ASN A 5 29.86 33.32 -3.35
N SER A 6 29.14 34.43 -3.28
CA SER A 6 28.73 35.00 -2.01
C SER A 6 27.60 34.16 -1.41
N LYS A 7 27.90 33.30 -0.45
CA LYS A 7 26.92 32.71 0.48
C LYS A 7 26.32 33.86 1.31
N ASN A 8 25.27 34.49 0.80
CA ASN A 8 24.45 35.40 1.57
C ASN A 8 23.70 34.56 2.61
N ASN A 9 24.17 34.57 3.88
CA ASN A 9 23.39 34.14 5.03
C ASN A 9 22.22 35.12 5.18
N LEU A 10 21.10 34.84 4.53
CA LEU A 10 19.86 35.59 4.72
C LEU A 10 19.35 35.29 6.15
N HIS A 11 19.42 36.30 7.02
CA HIS A 11 18.83 36.23 8.34
C HIS A 11 17.30 36.27 8.24
N LEU A 12 16.63 35.40 8.98
CA LEU A 12 15.17 35.41 9.09
C LEU A 12 14.68 36.75 9.66
N THR A 13 13.57 37.25 9.17
CA THR A 13 12.94 38.42 9.78
C THR A 13 12.46 38.08 11.20
N ARG A 14 12.38 39.08 12.08
CA ARG A 14 11.87 38.88 13.46
C ARG A 14 10.47 38.26 13.48
N GLN A 15 9.65 38.54 12.47
CA GLN A 15 8.31 37.96 12.33
C GLN A 15 8.36 36.48 11.97
N ALA A 16 9.20 36.09 11.01
CA ALA A 16 9.41 34.71 10.61
C ALA A 16 10.01 33.86 11.78
N GLU A 17 10.97 34.41 12.52
CA GLU A 17 11.54 33.76 13.70
C GLU A 17 10.48 33.56 14.80
N ARG A 18 9.59 34.55 14.99
CA ARG A 18 8.50 34.46 15.95
C ARG A 18 7.47 33.43 15.52
N ALA A 19 7.08 33.37 14.24
CA ALA A 19 6.18 32.38 13.71
C ALA A 19 6.72 30.96 13.93
N LEU A 20 8.02 30.73 13.61
CA LEU A 20 8.66 29.43 13.86
C LEU A 20 8.67 29.05 15.35
N LYS A 21 8.95 29.98 16.25
CA LYS A 21 8.95 29.72 17.69
C LYS A 21 7.55 29.42 18.24
N THR A 22 6.49 30.03 17.67
CA THR A 22 5.12 29.82 18.13
C THR A 22 4.42 28.63 17.49
N THR A 23 4.98 28.03 16.43
CA THR A 23 4.40 26.87 15.73
C THR A 23 4.17 25.68 16.69
N PHE A 24 5.03 25.49 17.68
CA PHE A 24 4.86 24.47 18.70
C PHE A 24 3.60 24.70 19.56
N LEU A 25 3.23 25.96 19.84
CA LEU A 25 2.02 26.27 20.60
C LEU A 25 0.77 25.97 19.80
N GLU A 26 0.78 26.24 18.48
CA GLU A 26 -0.33 25.86 17.61
C GLU A 26 -0.48 24.35 17.51
N ALA A 27 0.62 23.59 17.37
CA ALA A 27 0.57 22.13 17.38
C ALA A 27 -0.09 21.59 18.67
N LYS A 28 0.24 22.15 19.84
CA LYS A 28 -0.38 21.79 21.11
C LYS A 28 -1.88 22.11 21.17
N LEU A 29 -2.33 23.21 20.55
CA LEU A 29 -3.77 23.55 20.51
C LEU A 29 -4.59 22.50 19.73
N PHE A 30 -3.96 21.82 18.79
CA PHE A 30 -4.57 20.72 18.01
C PHE A 30 -4.26 19.33 18.61
N GLN A 31 -3.64 19.26 19.79
CA GLN A 31 -3.21 18.00 20.43
C GLN A 31 -2.34 17.13 19.50
N SER A 32 -1.56 17.78 18.63
CA SER A 32 -0.67 17.12 17.69
C SER A 32 0.75 17.01 18.26
N ASP A 33 1.28 15.80 18.31
CA ASP A 33 2.66 15.56 18.77
C ASP A 33 3.70 15.91 17.71
N LEU A 34 3.27 16.08 16.45
CA LEU A 34 4.12 16.43 15.32
C LEU A 34 3.79 17.83 14.78
N ILE A 35 4.84 18.63 14.59
CA ILE A 35 4.72 19.94 13.94
C ILE A 35 4.71 19.72 12.42
N ASN A 36 3.65 20.18 11.74
CA ASN A 36 3.55 20.15 10.29
C ASN A 36 3.44 21.57 9.69
N THR A 37 3.42 21.65 8.37
CA THR A 37 3.38 22.93 7.64
C THR A 37 2.07 23.71 7.87
N VAL A 38 0.96 23.03 8.21
CA VAL A 38 -0.32 23.70 8.53
C VAL A 38 -0.23 24.48 9.83
N HIS A 39 0.45 23.95 10.85
CA HIS A 39 0.69 24.67 12.10
C HIS A 39 1.53 25.94 11.87
N LEU A 40 2.51 25.90 10.96
CA LEU A 40 3.29 27.07 10.56
C LEU A 40 2.41 28.10 9.83
N LEU A 41 1.57 27.65 8.89
CA LEU A 41 0.65 28.52 8.19
C LEU A 41 -0.33 29.21 9.14
N LEU A 42 -0.88 28.50 10.11
CA LEU A 42 -1.75 29.08 11.16
C LEU A 42 -1.01 30.14 12.00
N CYS A 43 0.25 29.90 12.34
CA CYS A 43 1.08 30.90 13.04
C CYS A 43 1.33 32.18 12.21
N ILE A 44 1.49 32.05 10.90
CA ILE A 44 1.63 33.22 10.01
C ILE A 44 0.31 33.99 9.95
N LEU A 45 -0.81 33.29 9.70
CA LEU A 45 -2.15 33.87 9.60
C LEU A 45 -2.64 34.54 10.89
N ARG A 46 -2.10 34.17 12.05
CA ARG A 46 -2.43 34.77 13.33
C ARG A 46 -1.91 36.20 13.48
N ASN A 47 -0.95 36.61 12.67
CA ASN A 47 -0.39 37.94 12.69
C ASN A 47 -1.00 38.80 11.56
N GLU A 48 -2.07 39.54 11.88
CA GLU A 48 -2.81 40.39 10.92
C GLU A 48 -1.95 41.51 10.30
N ASN A 49 -0.84 41.89 10.92
CA ASN A 49 0.07 42.92 10.42
C ASN A 49 1.09 42.40 9.42
N ASP A 50 1.19 41.09 9.24
CA ASP A 50 2.13 40.48 8.30
C ASP A 50 1.69 40.73 6.84
N PRO A 51 2.60 41.19 5.94
CA PRO A 51 2.28 41.37 4.54
C PRO A 51 1.72 40.11 3.85
N THR A 52 2.22 38.92 4.26
CA THR A 52 1.78 37.61 3.75
C THR A 52 0.33 37.35 4.17
N THR A 53 -0.02 37.63 5.43
CA THR A 53 -1.38 37.49 5.93
C THR A 53 -2.37 38.38 5.20
N LYS A 54 -1.97 39.64 4.92
CA LYS A 54 -2.81 40.56 4.15
C LYS A 54 -3.07 40.08 2.71
N LEU A 55 -2.06 39.49 2.07
CA LEU A 55 -2.23 38.90 0.74
C LEU A 55 -3.16 37.68 0.76
N LEU A 56 -3.04 36.81 1.78
CA LEU A 56 -3.89 35.64 1.94
C LEU A 56 -5.34 36.02 2.28
N LEU A 57 -5.55 37.06 3.09
CA LEU A 57 -6.89 37.58 3.38
C LEU A 57 -7.59 38.14 2.12
N ASN A 58 -6.85 38.77 1.19
CA ASN A 58 -7.40 39.21 -0.08
C ASN A 58 -7.84 38.03 -0.98
N LEU A 59 -7.30 36.83 -0.74
CA LEU A 59 -7.69 35.58 -1.40
C LEU A 59 -8.76 34.81 -0.61
N ASN A 60 -9.40 35.43 0.40
CA ASN A 60 -10.37 34.83 1.31
C ASN A 60 -9.80 33.66 2.15
N ILE A 61 -8.48 33.61 2.34
CA ILE A 61 -7.85 32.62 3.21
C ILE A 61 -7.58 33.27 4.57
N SER A 62 -8.44 32.99 5.55
CA SER A 62 -8.33 33.48 6.93
C SER A 62 -7.87 32.35 7.88
N TYR A 63 -7.38 32.75 9.07
CA TYR A 63 -7.03 31.83 10.13
C TYR A 63 -8.16 30.86 10.48
N ASP A 64 -9.41 31.35 10.58
CA ASP A 64 -10.55 30.52 10.98
C ASP A 64 -10.91 29.49 9.90
N ILE A 65 -10.85 29.86 8.63
CA ILE A 65 -11.13 28.94 7.51
C ILE A 65 -10.09 27.82 7.48
N VAL A 66 -8.80 28.15 7.57
CA VAL A 66 -7.73 27.14 7.59
C VAL A 66 -7.84 26.26 8.82
N LYS A 67 -8.18 26.82 9.98
CA LYS A 67 -8.38 26.09 11.23
C LYS A 67 -9.54 25.11 11.15
N GLU A 68 -10.68 25.50 10.57
CA GLU A 68 -11.83 24.60 10.37
C GLU A 68 -11.51 23.48 9.40
N GLN A 69 -10.90 23.79 8.27
CA GLN A 69 -10.48 22.79 7.29
C GLN A 69 -9.47 21.80 7.89
N PHE A 70 -8.53 22.30 8.69
CA PHE A 70 -7.57 21.44 9.36
C PHE A 70 -8.21 20.55 10.42
N LYS A 71 -9.18 21.07 11.18
CA LYS A 71 -9.97 20.23 12.10
C LYS A 71 -10.75 19.14 11.37
N LEU A 72 -11.37 19.48 10.23
CA LEU A 72 -12.07 18.50 9.40
C LEU A 72 -11.13 17.43 8.84
N MET A 73 -9.91 17.80 8.46
CA MET A 73 -8.88 16.82 8.07
C MET A 73 -8.48 15.92 9.24
N LEU A 74 -8.24 16.48 10.42
CA LEU A 74 -7.90 15.70 11.62
C LEU A 74 -9.04 14.79 12.07
N THR A 75 -10.31 15.18 11.88
CA THR A 75 -11.45 14.31 12.18
C THR A 75 -11.65 13.21 11.14
N ASN A 76 -11.22 13.42 9.90
CA ASN A 76 -11.19 12.39 8.86
C ASN A 76 -9.94 11.50 8.95
N ASP A 77 -8.82 12.02 9.51
CA ASP A 77 -7.58 11.29 9.78
C ASP A 77 -7.52 10.69 11.19
N SER A 78 -8.53 10.90 12.04
CA SER A 78 -8.57 10.33 13.40
C SER A 78 -8.68 8.80 13.43
N ASP A 79 -8.84 8.15 12.29
CA ASP A 79 -8.59 6.70 12.14
C ASP A 79 -7.10 6.33 12.10
N TYR A 80 -6.17 7.32 12.08
CA TYR A 80 -4.72 7.10 11.96
C TYR A 80 -3.92 7.31 13.25
N ILE A 81 -4.50 7.86 14.34
CA ILE A 81 -3.72 8.37 15.48
C ILE A 81 -3.99 7.64 16.81
N ASP A 82 -4.84 6.62 16.86
CA ASP A 82 -5.15 5.93 18.13
C ASP A 82 -4.16 4.81 18.53
N PHE A 83 -2.97 4.75 17.90
CA PHE A 83 -1.97 3.71 18.21
C PHE A 83 -0.79 4.17 19.09
N GLN A 84 -0.77 5.42 19.57
CA GLN A 84 0.33 5.89 20.41
C GLN A 84 0.02 6.05 21.91
N ASN A 85 -1.23 5.81 22.36
CA ASN A 85 -1.63 6.04 23.75
C ASN A 85 -2.13 4.79 24.50
N SER A 86 -1.59 3.59 24.21
CA SER A 86 -1.83 2.43 25.07
C SER A 86 -0.53 1.84 25.63
N SER A 87 0.26 2.67 26.29
CA SER A 87 1.30 2.22 27.21
C SER A 87 1.14 2.92 28.56
N SER A 88 0.15 2.52 29.32
CA SER A 88 0.16 2.71 30.76
C SER A 88 -0.26 1.38 31.40
N PHE A 89 0.70 0.81 32.10
CA PHE A 89 0.55 -0.35 32.97
C PHE A 89 -0.53 -0.09 34.02
N PRO A 90 -1.30 -1.09 34.46
CA PRO A 90 -2.22 -0.95 35.57
C PRO A 90 -1.44 -1.04 36.87
N ASP A 91 -1.36 0.05 37.63
CA ASP A 91 -1.12 -0.01 39.06
C ASP A 91 -2.45 -0.21 39.77
N GLU A 92 -2.43 -1.17 40.69
CA GLU A 92 -3.53 -1.57 41.55
C GLU A 92 -3.92 -0.52 42.59
N LYS A 93 -5.22 -0.60 42.98
CA LYS A 93 -5.89 -0.12 44.24
C LYS A 93 -6.41 1.32 44.22
N ASP A 94 -7.61 1.58 44.56
CA ASP A 94 -8.55 1.22 45.60
C ASP A 94 -9.92 1.92 45.39
N ASP A 95 -10.92 1.25 45.84
CA ASP A 95 -12.29 1.53 46.21
C ASP A 95 -12.87 2.96 46.31
N ASN A 96 -14.13 2.99 45.93
CA ASN A 96 -15.31 3.66 46.50
C ASN A 96 -15.95 4.91 45.86
N SER A 97 -17.21 4.67 45.65
CA SER A 97 -18.42 5.49 45.81
C SER A 97 -18.99 6.30 44.62
N SER A 98 -20.08 5.71 44.16
CA SER A 98 -21.42 6.29 43.88
C SER A 98 -21.56 7.79 43.55
N SER A 99 -22.19 8.07 42.42
CA SER A 99 -23.53 8.66 42.39
C SER A 99 -23.96 9.06 40.97
N ASP A 100 -25.21 8.69 40.68
CA ASP A 100 -26.03 9.05 39.54
C ASP A 100 -26.05 10.55 39.20
N LYS A 101 -26.13 10.84 37.91
CA LYS A 101 -27.07 11.82 37.34
C LYS A 101 -27.19 11.67 35.83
N GLU A 102 -28.39 11.27 35.45
CA GLU A 102 -28.97 11.39 34.10
C GLU A 102 -28.91 12.83 33.59
N ASN A 103 -28.63 12.96 32.27
CA ASN A 103 -29.27 14.01 31.47
C ASN A 103 -29.44 13.56 30.03
N PRO A 104 -30.63 13.70 29.46
CA PRO A 104 -30.99 13.28 28.13
C PRO A 104 -30.90 14.42 27.12
N PHE A 105 -30.72 14.08 25.88
CA PHE A 105 -30.87 14.88 24.66
C PHE A 105 -29.61 15.00 23.82
N ILE A 106 -29.35 13.97 23.01
CA ILE A 106 -28.65 14.17 21.74
C ILE A 106 -29.44 13.43 20.66
N GLN A 107 -30.05 14.20 19.78
CA GLN A 107 -30.72 13.72 18.58
C GLN A 107 -29.76 12.90 17.73
N LYS A 108 -30.22 11.73 17.36
CA LYS A 108 -29.59 10.85 16.38
C LYS A 108 -29.69 11.49 15.00
N THR A 109 -28.62 12.09 14.53
CA THR A 109 -28.38 12.24 13.09
C THR A 109 -27.78 10.95 12.59
N SER A 110 -28.42 10.38 11.58
CA SER A 110 -28.05 9.13 10.93
C SER A 110 -26.68 9.24 10.26
N ALA A 111 -25.62 8.87 10.96
CA ALA A 111 -24.32 8.60 10.37
C ALA A 111 -24.35 7.19 9.76
N SER A 112 -24.06 7.12 8.49
CA SER A 112 -23.82 5.88 7.76
C SER A 112 -22.84 5.01 8.55
N LYS A 113 -23.27 3.82 8.97
CA LYS A 113 -22.45 2.83 9.64
C LYS A 113 -21.36 2.35 8.66
N SER A 114 -20.17 2.92 8.72
CA SER A 114 -18.96 2.25 8.23
C SER A 114 -18.80 0.97 9.06
N LYS A 115 -18.85 -0.17 8.41
CA LYS A 115 -18.62 -1.47 9.05
C LYS A 115 -17.20 -1.43 9.63
N LYS A 116 -17.06 -1.43 10.96
CA LYS A 116 -15.75 -1.59 11.61
C LYS A 116 -15.09 -2.84 11.02
N SER A 117 -13.92 -2.67 10.43
CA SER A 117 -13.14 -3.79 9.91
C SER A 117 -12.85 -4.80 11.02
N LYS A 118 -12.91 -6.09 10.68
CA LYS A 118 -12.54 -7.15 11.62
C LYS A 118 -11.03 -7.32 11.77
N THR A 119 -10.25 -6.63 10.92
CA THR A 119 -8.80 -6.78 10.80
C THR A 119 -8.11 -5.42 10.68
N PRO A 120 -8.22 -4.53 11.70
CA PRO A 120 -7.69 -3.17 11.61
C PRO A 120 -6.17 -3.13 11.46
N VAL A 121 -5.43 -4.05 12.10
CA VAL A 121 -3.96 -4.07 11.99
C VAL A 121 -3.53 -4.52 10.59
N LEU A 122 -4.14 -5.57 10.06
CA LEU A 122 -3.82 -6.05 8.72
C LEU A 122 -4.17 -5.02 7.64
N ASP A 123 -5.29 -4.30 7.81
CA ASP A 123 -5.71 -3.26 6.87
C ASP A 123 -4.75 -2.05 6.85
N ASN A 124 -3.99 -1.81 7.93
CA ASN A 124 -2.95 -0.77 7.99
C ASN A 124 -1.65 -1.15 7.27
N PHE A 125 -1.33 -2.45 7.20
CA PHE A 125 -0.09 -2.95 6.61
C PHE A 125 -0.32 -3.80 5.35
N GLY A 126 -1.56 -3.90 4.90
CA GLY A 126 -1.94 -4.70 3.74
C GLY A 126 -2.92 -3.99 2.84
N ARG A 127 -2.91 -4.40 1.57
CA ARG A 127 -3.87 -3.96 0.56
C ARG A 127 -4.88 -5.07 0.31
N ASP A 128 -6.16 -4.85 0.59
CA ASP A 128 -7.21 -5.81 0.30
C ASP A 128 -7.52 -5.87 -1.20
N ILE A 129 -6.99 -6.91 -1.86
CA ILE A 129 -7.16 -7.13 -3.31
C ILE A 129 -8.61 -7.49 -3.61
N THR A 130 -9.30 -8.21 -2.72
CA THR A 130 -10.70 -8.61 -2.92
C THR A 130 -11.63 -7.39 -2.88
N LEU A 131 -11.39 -6.46 -1.97
CA LEU A 131 -12.14 -5.20 -1.90
C LEU A 131 -11.92 -4.33 -3.15
N LEU A 132 -10.70 -4.34 -3.70
CA LEU A 132 -10.39 -3.67 -4.97
C LEU A 132 -11.10 -4.34 -6.14
N ALA A 133 -11.18 -5.68 -6.14
CA ALA A 133 -11.95 -6.42 -7.13
C ALA A 133 -13.46 -6.09 -7.07
N GLU A 134 -14.04 -6.01 -5.86
CA GLU A 134 -15.44 -5.60 -5.65
C GLU A 134 -15.72 -4.18 -6.15
N SER A 135 -14.75 -3.27 -6.01
CA SER A 135 -14.86 -1.88 -6.46
C SER A 135 -14.46 -1.66 -7.92
N ASN A 136 -14.22 -2.72 -8.69
CA ASN A 136 -13.79 -2.69 -10.10
C ASN A 136 -12.52 -1.83 -10.34
N LYS A 137 -11.62 -1.80 -9.36
CA LYS A 137 -10.36 -1.03 -9.46
C LYS A 137 -9.18 -1.87 -9.98
N LEU A 138 -9.37 -3.19 -10.13
CA LEU A 138 -8.35 -4.08 -10.68
C LEU A 138 -8.43 -4.14 -12.20
N ASP A 139 -7.29 -4.45 -12.81
CA ASP A 139 -7.21 -4.73 -14.22
C ASP A 139 -7.74 -6.13 -14.54
N PRO A 140 -8.35 -6.35 -15.72
CA PRO A 140 -8.71 -7.68 -16.15
C PRO A 140 -7.44 -8.51 -16.39
N VAL A 141 -7.41 -9.69 -15.78
CA VAL A 141 -6.27 -10.61 -15.93
C VAL A 141 -6.52 -11.54 -17.11
N VAL A 142 -5.58 -11.55 -18.05
CA VAL A 142 -5.64 -12.33 -19.30
C VAL A 142 -4.49 -13.32 -19.35
N GLY A 143 -4.71 -14.50 -19.91
CA GLY A 143 -3.65 -15.49 -20.18
C GLY A 143 -3.17 -16.29 -18.97
N ARG A 144 -3.74 -16.09 -17.77
CA ARG A 144 -3.30 -16.77 -16.52
C ARG A 144 -4.34 -17.73 -15.93
N GLU A 145 -5.26 -18.23 -16.77
CA GLU A 145 -6.33 -19.11 -16.32
C GLU A 145 -5.84 -20.40 -15.68
N LYS A 146 -4.79 -21.00 -16.25
CA LYS A 146 -4.21 -22.27 -15.77
C LYS A 146 -3.56 -22.09 -14.39
N GLU A 147 -2.78 -21.04 -14.23
CA GLU A 147 -2.10 -20.71 -12.96
C GLU A 147 -3.11 -20.35 -11.87
N ILE A 148 -4.12 -19.51 -12.16
CA ILE A 148 -5.17 -19.15 -11.21
C ILE A 148 -5.98 -20.38 -10.81
N GLN A 149 -6.32 -21.25 -11.75
CA GLN A 149 -7.00 -22.50 -11.47
C GLN A 149 -6.13 -23.40 -10.56
N ARG A 150 -4.84 -23.49 -10.85
CA ARG A 150 -3.89 -24.28 -10.04
C ARG A 150 -3.75 -23.71 -8.64
N VAL A 151 -3.64 -22.39 -8.48
CA VAL A 151 -3.65 -21.70 -7.18
C VAL A 151 -4.93 -22.06 -6.40
N SER A 152 -6.12 -21.95 -7.02
CA SER A 152 -7.39 -22.31 -6.40
C SER A 152 -7.44 -23.76 -5.95
N GLN A 153 -6.92 -24.69 -6.76
CA GLN A 153 -6.83 -26.11 -6.39
C GLN A 153 -5.94 -26.32 -5.18
N ILE A 154 -4.76 -25.67 -5.12
CA ILE A 154 -3.82 -25.81 -4.01
C ILE A 154 -4.42 -25.24 -2.73
N LEU A 155 -5.02 -24.05 -2.78
CA LEU A 155 -5.68 -23.42 -1.63
C LEU A 155 -6.83 -24.26 -1.08
N SER A 156 -7.48 -25.07 -1.91
CA SER A 156 -8.56 -25.98 -1.52
C SER A 156 -8.08 -27.30 -0.92
N ARG A 157 -6.77 -27.56 -0.83
CA ARG A 157 -6.21 -28.81 -0.27
C ARG A 157 -6.21 -28.78 1.25
N ARG A 158 -6.27 -29.95 1.86
CA ARG A 158 -6.17 -30.11 3.32
C ARG A 158 -4.74 -29.89 3.84
N LYS A 159 -3.72 -30.28 3.07
CA LYS A 159 -2.29 -30.15 3.40
C LYS A 159 -1.56 -29.59 2.21
N LYS A 160 -0.43 -28.90 2.43
CA LYS A 160 0.33 -28.17 1.39
C LYS A 160 -0.60 -27.24 0.60
N ASN A 161 -1.38 -26.47 1.34
CA ASN A 161 -2.40 -25.57 0.81
C ASN A 161 -1.90 -24.13 0.57
N ASN A 162 -0.59 -23.92 0.62
CA ASN A 162 0.05 -22.63 0.32
C ASN A 162 0.72 -22.71 -1.06
N PRO A 163 0.18 -22.07 -2.11
CA PRO A 163 0.85 -21.98 -3.40
C PRO A 163 2.06 -21.04 -3.32
N LEU A 164 3.11 -21.39 -4.05
CA LEU A 164 4.30 -20.56 -4.23
C LEU A 164 4.50 -20.32 -5.72
N LEU A 165 4.32 -19.07 -6.14
CA LEU A 165 4.52 -18.62 -7.51
C LEU A 165 6.00 -18.35 -7.72
N ILE A 166 6.62 -19.09 -8.64
CA ILE A 166 8.04 -18.99 -8.95
C ILE A 166 8.17 -18.53 -10.41
N GLY A 167 8.83 -17.41 -10.63
CA GLY A 167 9.05 -16.87 -11.97
C GLY A 167 9.88 -15.61 -11.94
N GLU A 168 10.36 -15.19 -13.07
CA GLU A 168 11.18 -14.00 -13.22
C GLU A 168 10.41 -12.72 -12.86
N PRO A 169 11.09 -11.61 -12.52
CA PRO A 169 10.46 -10.32 -12.33
C PRO A 169 9.67 -9.91 -13.58
N GLY A 170 8.50 -9.31 -13.40
CA GLY A 170 7.71 -8.80 -14.53
C GLY A 170 6.86 -9.84 -15.29
N VAL A 171 6.91 -11.15 -14.95
CA VAL A 171 6.06 -12.16 -15.61
C VAL A 171 4.60 -12.14 -15.16
N GLY A 172 4.21 -11.29 -14.20
CA GLY A 172 2.81 -11.14 -13.77
C GLY A 172 2.41 -12.04 -12.60
N LYS A 173 3.32 -12.36 -11.65
CA LYS A 173 2.99 -13.13 -10.44
C LYS A 173 1.89 -12.48 -9.60
N SER A 174 1.95 -11.17 -9.40
CA SER A 174 0.96 -10.40 -8.64
C SER A 174 -0.41 -10.38 -9.33
N ALA A 175 -0.43 -10.34 -10.67
CA ALA A 175 -1.66 -10.42 -11.47
C ALA A 175 -2.42 -11.75 -11.25
N ILE A 176 -1.72 -12.86 -10.94
CA ILE A 176 -2.37 -14.13 -10.61
C ILE A 176 -3.17 -14.03 -9.30
N ALA A 177 -2.64 -13.32 -8.29
CA ALA A 177 -3.36 -13.09 -7.04
C ALA A 177 -4.57 -12.16 -7.25
N GLU A 178 -4.44 -11.13 -8.08
CA GLU A 178 -5.54 -10.25 -8.48
C GLU A 178 -6.62 -11.01 -9.27
N GLY A 179 -6.22 -11.85 -10.22
CA GLY A 179 -7.13 -12.73 -10.96
C GLY A 179 -7.86 -13.72 -10.07
N LEU A 180 -7.21 -14.25 -9.03
CA LEU A 180 -7.87 -15.08 -8.03
C LEU A 180 -8.92 -14.28 -7.26
N ALA A 181 -8.60 -13.06 -6.81
CA ALA A 181 -9.55 -12.20 -6.11
C ALA A 181 -10.78 -11.88 -6.98
N LEU A 182 -10.57 -11.54 -8.26
CA LEU A 182 -11.66 -11.33 -9.22
C LEU A 182 -12.56 -12.57 -9.35
N ARG A 183 -11.97 -13.77 -9.42
CA ARG A 183 -12.74 -15.03 -9.50
C ARG A 183 -13.47 -15.36 -8.21
N ILE A 184 -12.92 -15.00 -7.04
CA ILE A 184 -13.61 -15.15 -5.74
C ILE A 184 -14.86 -14.27 -5.71
N VAL A 185 -14.74 -13.00 -6.07
CA VAL A 185 -15.86 -12.04 -6.13
C VAL A 185 -16.93 -12.52 -7.12
N GLN A 186 -16.53 -13.00 -8.31
CA GLN A 186 -17.42 -13.54 -9.32
C GLN A 186 -17.96 -14.94 -8.98
N LYS A 187 -17.54 -15.54 -7.84
CA LYS A 187 -17.90 -16.92 -7.45
C LYS A 187 -17.49 -17.98 -8.47
N LYS A 188 -16.47 -17.73 -9.27
CA LYS A 188 -15.91 -18.67 -10.27
C LYS A 188 -14.74 -19.49 -9.70
N VAL A 189 -14.83 -19.89 -8.45
CA VAL A 189 -13.85 -20.69 -7.71
C VAL A 189 -14.54 -21.84 -6.95
N SER A 190 -13.77 -22.72 -6.32
CA SER A 190 -14.30 -23.74 -5.42
C SER A 190 -15.10 -23.11 -4.28
N ARG A 191 -16.17 -23.77 -3.83
CA ARG A 191 -17.03 -23.32 -2.71
C ARG A 191 -16.23 -23.04 -1.43
N ILE A 192 -15.12 -23.73 -1.21
CA ILE A 192 -14.22 -23.54 -0.05
C ILE A 192 -13.61 -22.14 -0.03
N LEU A 193 -13.46 -21.51 -1.20
CA LEU A 193 -12.89 -20.18 -1.35
C LEU A 193 -13.95 -19.06 -1.38
N TYR A 194 -15.25 -19.39 -1.28
CA TYR A 194 -16.29 -18.38 -1.24
C TYR A 194 -16.18 -17.53 0.02
N GLY A 195 -16.25 -16.20 -0.14
CA GLY A 195 -16.15 -15.25 0.95
C GLY A 195 -14.76 -15.14 1.58
N LYS A 196 -13.73 -15.77 0.98
CA LYS A 196 -12.34 -15.53 1.36
C LYS A 196 -11.89 -14.16 0.84
N ARG A 197 -11.04 -13.50 1.63
CA ARG A 197 -10.40 -12.22 1.30
C ARG A 197 -8.94 -12.48 0.94
N VAL A 198 -8.48 -11.95 -0.17
CA VAL A 198 -7.06 -11.94 -0.55
C VAL A 198 -6.48 -10.59 -0.16
N VAL A 199 -5.51 -10.59 0.75
CA VAL A 199 -4.86 -9.38 1.25
C VAL A 199 -3.38 -9.45 0.94
N SER A 200 -2.86 -8.47 0.20
CA SER A 200 -1.43 -8.33 -0.07
C SER A 200 -0.76 -7.66 1.11
N LEU A 201 0.25 -8.32 1.69
CA LEU A 201 1.04 -7.77 2.79
C LEU A 201 2.16 -6.90 2.25
N ASP A 202 2.23 -5.66 2.71
CA ASP A 202 3.34 -4.74 2.43
C ASP A 202 4.39 -4.83 3.54
N LEU A 203 5.46 -5.54 3.26
CA LEU A 203 6.57 -5.71 4.19
C LEU A 203 7.35 -4.42 4.44
N ALA A 204 7.43 -3.55 3.44
CA ALA A 204 8.10 -2.27 3.57
C ALA A 204 7.38 -1.38 4.57
N SER A 205 6.04 -1.35 4.54
CA SER A 205 5.22 -0.62 5.52
C SER A 205 5.36 -1.16 6.94
N LEU A 206 5.53 -2.48 7.11
CA LEU A 206 5.77 -3.08 8.42
C LEU A 206 7.11 -2.64 9.04
N VAL A 207 8.13 -2.46 8.20
CA VAL A 207 9.48 -2.03 8.61
C VAL A 207 9.56 -0.51 8.76
N ALA A 208 8.80 0.23 7.99
CA ALA A 208 8.84 1.70 7.98
C ALA A 208 8.60 2.29 9.38
N GLY A 209 9.47 3.22 9.80
CA GLY A 209 9.38 3.89 11.10
C GLY A 209 9.78 3.04 12.31
N THR A 210 10.19 1.79 12.14
CA THR A 210 10.72 0.99 13.26
C THR A 210 12.19 1.33 13.50
N LYS A 211 12.50 1.88 14.66
CA LYS A 211 13.88 2.17 15.08
C LYS A 211 14.56 0.95 15.71
N TYR A 212 13.79 0.03 16.23
CA TYR A 212 14.26 -1.15 16.97
C TYR A 212 13.59 -2.41 16.44
N ARG A 213 14.32 -3.51 16.41
CA ARG A 213 13.84 -4.85 16.01
C ARG A 213 12.55 -5.26 16.72
N GLY A 214 12.40 -4.97 18.02
CA GLY A 214 11.22 -5.32 18.81
C GLY A 214 9.91 -4.71 18.26
N GLN A 215 9.95 -3.49 17.73
CA GLN A 215 8.76 -2.84 17.18
C GLN A 215 8.23 -3.56 15.91
N PHE A 216 9.13 -4.03 15.06
CA PHE A 216 8.76 -4.85 13.91
C PHE A 216 8.15 -6.20 14.35
N GLU A 217 8.78 -6.85 15.33
CA GLU A 217 8.30 -8.12 15.88
C GLU A 217 6.89 -7.97 16.51
N GLU A 218 6.63 -6.87 17.21
CA GLU A 218 5.29 -6.56 17.76
C GLU A 218 4.24 -6.36 16.67
N ARG A 219 4.54 -5.57 15.62
CA ARG A 219 3.63 -5.36 14.49
C ARG A 219 3.34 -6.68 13.78
N MET A 220 4.38 -7.46 13.51
CA MET A 220 4.24 -8.77 12.87
C MET A 220 3.39 -9.72 13.72
N LYS A 221 3.62 -9.76 15.03
CA LYS A 221 2.82 -10.56 15.96
C LYS A 221 1.35 -10.13 15.98
N ALA A 222 1.08 -8.83 15.90
CA ALA A 222 -0.27 -8.31 15.84
C ALA A 222 -0.98 -8.76 14.54
N VAL A 223 -0.31 -8.66 13.38
CA VAL A 223 -0.80 -9.17 12.09
C VAL A 223 -1.08 -10.69 12.17
N MET A 224 -0.13 -11.45 12.73
CA MET A 224 -0.28 -12.91 12.88
C MET A 224 -1.49 -13.28 13.75
N ASN A 225 -1.68 -12.59 14.86
CA ASN A 225 -2.83 -12.81 15.76
C ASN A 225 -4.17 -12.48 15.07
N GLU A 226 -4.22 -11.51 14.17
CA GLU A 226 -5.43 -11.22 13.38
C GLU A 226 -5.69 -12.30 12.32
N LEU A 227 -4.65 -12.81 11.68
CA LEU A 227 -4.75 -13.90 10.71
C LEU A 227 -5.23 -15.20 11.35
N GLU A 228 -4.70 -15.54 12.53
CA GLU A 228 -5.12 -16.72 13.29
C GLU A 228 -6.59 -16.68 13.74
N LYS A 229 -7.12 -15.47 14.00
CA LYS A 229 -8.52 -15.25 14.39
C LYS A 229 -9.49 -15.20 13.22
N ASN A 230 -8.99 -15.07 12.00
CA ASN A 230 -9.80 -14.86 10.80
C ASN A 230 -9.43 -15.86 9.69
N ASP A 231 -10.00 -17.04 9.74
CA ASP A 231 -9.76 -18.14 8.76
C ASP A 231 -10.18 -17.78 7.30
N ASN A 232 -10.86 -16.66 7.10
CA ASN A 232 -11.33 -16.23 5.79
C ASN A 232 -10.30 -15.40 5.02
N ILE A 233 -9.09 -15.21 5.56
CA ILE A 233 -8.04 -14.42 4.92
C ILE A 233 -7.05 -15.33 4.22
N ILE A 234 -6.69 -14.98 2.99
CA ILE A 234 -5.57 -15.53 2.23
C ILE A 234 -4.56 -14.41 2.07
N LEU A 235 -3.39 -14.58 2.66
CA LEU A 235 -2.33 -13.59 2.60
C LEU A 235 -1.56 -13.74 1.29
N PHE A 236 -1.42 -12.68 0.52
CA PHE A 236 -0.49 -12.63 -0.60
C PHE A 236 0.79 -11.94 -0.15
N ILE A 237 1.93 -12.59 -0.34
CA ILE A 237 3.25 -12.07 0.05
C ILE A 237 4.11 -12.07 -1.20
N ASP A 238 4.34 -10.88 -1.73
CA ASP A 238 5.33 -10.72 -2.79
C ASP A 238 6.74 -10.77 -2.18
N GLU A 239 7.69 -11.25 -2.96
CA GLU A 239 9.08 -11.44 -2.51
C GLU A 239 9.19 -12.17 -1.15
N ILE A 240 8.44 -13.28 -1.00
CA ILE A 240 8.36 -14.03 0.28
C ILE A 240 9.74 -14.44 0.82
N HIS A 241 10.77 -14.51 -0.03
CA HIS A 241 12.14 -14.78 0.36
C HIS A 241 12.70 -13.74 1.33
N THR A 242 12.21 -12.51 1.30
CA THR A 242 12.63 -11.43 2.21
C THR A 242 12.25 -11.73 3.67
N ILE A 243 11.12 -12.42 3.88
CA ILE A 243 10.70 -12.85 5.21
C ILE A 243 11.47 -14.09 5.66
N VAL A 244 11.76 -15.00 4.72
CA VAL A 244 12.25 -16.35 5.00
C VAL A 244 13.78 -16.41 5.02
N GLY A 245 14.44 -15.63 4.15
CA GLY A 245 15.90 -15.67 3.94
C GLY A 245 16.72 -14.77 4.87
N ALA A 246 16.10 -13.96 5.67
CA ALA A 246 16.74 -12.92 6.48
C ALA A 246 17.60 -13.43 7.65
N GLY A 247 17.78 -14.73 7.82
CA GLY A 247 18.52 -15.33 8.95
C GLY A 247 20.05 -15.29 8.89
N GLY A 248 20.69 -14.71 7.87
CA GLY A 248 22.13 -14.83 7.64
C GLY A 248 23.00 -13.58 7.77
N ALA A 249 22.45 -12.38 7.77
CA ALA A 249 23.23 -11.15 7.93
C ALA A 249 22.89 -10.46 9.26
N THR A 250 23.93 -10.10 10.00
CA THR A 250 23.84 -9.31 11.24
C THR A 250 23.02 -8.03 11.00
N GLY A 251 21.74 -8.03 11.40
CA GLY A 251 20.83 -6.90 11.24
C GLY A 251 19.55 -7.16 10.45
N SER A 252 19.38 -8.33 9.83
CA SER A 252 18.16 -8.67 9.10
C SER A 252 17.01 -9.01 10.07
N LEU A 253 15.83 -8.51 9.74
CA LEU A 253 14.61 -8.70 10.50
C LEU A 253 14.17 -10.16 10.41
N ASP A 254 14.28 -10.91 11.50
CA ASP A 254 14.01 -12.35 11.52
C ASP A 254 12.52 -12.64 11.68
N ALA A 255 11.73 -12.23 10.68
CA ALA A 255 10.31 -12.56 10.59
C ALA A 255 10.06 -14.07 10.37
N SER A 256 11.06 -14.76 9.87
CA SER A 256 11.06 -16.18 9.56
C SER A 256 10.63 -17.04 10.75
N ASN A 257 11.15 -16.74 11.94
CA ASN A 257 10.84 -17.49 13.15
C ASN A 257 9.40 -17.33 13.63
N MET A 258 8.71 -16.29 13.18
CA MET A 258 7.29 -16.06 13.51
C MET A 258 6.37 -16.71 12.48
N PHE A 259 6.70 -16.62 11.18
CA PHE A 259 5.91 -17.21 10.10
C PHE A 259 6.00 -18.73 10.02
N LYS A 260 7.20 -19.29 10.19
CA LYS A 260 7.44 -20.75 10.09
C LYS A 260 6.51 -21.59 10.99
N PRO A 261 6.34 -21.28 12.29
CA PRO A 261 5.44 -22.03 13.14
C PRO A 261 3.98 -21.97 12.69
N ALA A 262 3.47 -20.79 12.35
CA ALA A 262 2.07 -20.61 11.95
C ALA A 262 1.76 -21.30 10.60
N LEU A 263 2.66 -21.20 9.62
CA LEU A 263 2.57 -21.98 8.37
C LEU A 263 2.69 -23.47 8.64
N ALA A 264 3.54 -23.88 9.60
CA ALA A 264 3.73 -25.28 9.95
C ALA A 264 2.47 -25.88 10.60
N ARG A 265 1.76 -25.13 11.45
CA ARG A 265 0.51 -25.56 12.08
C ARG A 265 -0.68 -25.46 11.13
N GLY A 266 -0.56 -24.74 10.02
CA GLY A 266 -1.65 -24.50 9.06
C GLY A 266 -2.66 -23.46 9.56
N GLU A 267 -2.27 -22.61 10.48
CA GLU A 267 -3.07 -21.52 11.05
C GLU A 267 -3.25 -20.37 10.07
N ILE A 268 -2.36 -20.28 9.08
CA ILE A 268 -2.37 -19.23 8.06
C ILE A 268 -2.37 -19.87 6.68
N GLN A 269 -3.15 -19.29 5.78
CA GLN A 269 -3.17 -19.57 4.37
C GLN A 269 -2.47 -18.44 3.62
N CYS A 270 -1.43 -18.76 2.84
CA CYS A 270 -0.74 -17.73 2.06
C CYS A 270 -0.41 -18.17 0.63
N ILE A 271 -0.31 -17.19 -0.24
CA ILE A 271 0.23 -17.27 -1.60
C ILE A 271 1.56 -16.52 -1.56
N GLY A 272 2.66 -17.22 -1.76
CA GLY A 272 3.98 -16.57 -1.88
C GLY A 272 4.34 -16.33 -3.34
N ALA A 273 5.09 -15.27 -3.62
CA ALA A 273 5.72 -15.03 -4.91
C ALA A 273 7.23 -14.84 -4.71
N THR A 274 8.05 -15.39 -5.63
CA THR A 274 9.50 -15.28 -5.58
C THR A 274 10.12 -15.58 -6.96
N THR A 275 11.41 -15.33 -7.12
CA THR A 275 12.16 -15.77 -8.29
C THR A 275 12.72 -17.20 -8.10
N LEU A 276 13.21 -17.82 -9.18
CA LEU A 276 13.77 -19.16 -9.11
C LEU A 276 15.06 -19.21 -8.29
N ASP A 277 15.89 -18.20 -8.42
CA ASP A 277 17.17 -18.11 -7.71
C ASP A 277 16.94 -17.90 -6.21
N GLU A 278 16.05 -16.98 -5.83
CA GLU A 278 15.70 -16.75 -4.44
C GLU A 278 14.99 -17.95 -3.79
N TYR A 279 14.17 -18.67 -4.57
CA TYR A 279 13.58 -19.91 -4.13
C TYR A 279 14.65 -20.94 -3.74
N ARG A 280 15.64 -21.17 -4.62
CA ARG A 280 16.75 -22.12 -4.39
C ARG A 280 17.62 -21.72 -3.19
N GLN A 281 17.87 -20.43 -3.03
CA GLN A 281 18.74 -19.93 -1.97
C GLN A 281 18.08 -19.97 -0.59
N ASN A 282 16.82 -19.58 -0.49
CA ASN A 282 16.16 -19.25 0.78
C ASN A 282 15.07 -20.25 1.21
N ILE A 283 14.32 -20.82 0.27
CA ILE A 283 13.14 -21.64 0.59
C ILE A 283 13.43 -23.14 0.44
N GLU A 284 14.10 -23.55 -0.64
CA GLU A 284 14.36 -24.95 -0.93
C GLU A 284 15.25 -25.62 0.12
N LYS A 285 16.18 -24.87 0.70
CA LYS A 285 17.08 -25.34 1.76
C LYS A 285 16.37 -25.53 3.10
N ASP A 286 15.20 -24.90 3.28
CA ASP A 286 14.40 -25.02 4.49
C ASP A 286 13.32 -26.10 4.34
N GLY A 287 13.61 -27.30 4.78
CA GLY A 287 12.68 -28.43 4.65
C GLY A 287 11.35 -28.26 5.39
N ALA A 288 11.26 -27.34 6.35
CA ALA A 288 9.99 -27.05 7.04
C ALA A 288 9.06 -26.23 6.13
N LEU A 289 9.61 -25.28 5.38
CA LEU A 289 8.85 -24.47 4.42
C LEU A 289 8.55 -25.24 3.13
N GLU A 290 9.52 -25.96 2.58
CA GLU A 290 9.32 -26.74 1.37
C GLU A 290 8.14 -27.73 1.49
N ARG A 291 7.95 -28.33 2.68
CA ARG A 291 6.82 -29.22 2.93
C ARG A 291 5.47 -28.52 3.03
N ARG A 292 5.43 -27.20 3.15
CA ARG A 292 4.21 -26.41 3.31
C ARG A 292 3.77 -25.70 2.04
N PHE A 293 4.73 -25.38 1.17
CA PHE A 293 4.47 -24.75 -0.10
C PHE A 293 4.33 -25.75 -1.25
N GLN A 294 3.47 -25.40 -2.20
CA GLN A 294 3.34 -26.09 -3.48
C GLN A 294 3.80 -25.16 -4.60
N LYS A 295 4.84 -25.54 -5.29
CA LYS A 295 5.42 -24.75 -6.40
C LYS A 295 4.46 -24.65 -7.58
N ILE A 296 4.39 -23.48 -8.17
CA ILE A 296 3.77 -23.17 -9.46
C ILE A 296 4.79 -22.34 -10.24
N ILE A 297 5.23 -22.83 -11.36
CA ILE A 297 6.13 -22.08 -12.25
C ILE A 297 5.25 -21.14 -13.07
N VAL A 298 5.66 -19.86 -13.11
CA VAL A 298 5.03 -18.80 -13.89
C VAL A 298 6.02 -18.37 -14.95
N GLU A 299 5.75 -18.77 -16.18
CA GLU A 299 6.56 -18.43 -17.34
C GLU A 299 6.17 -17.05 -17.90
N GLU A 300 7.01 -16.45 -18.72
CA GLU A 300 6.67 -15.24 -19.44
C GLU A 300 5.49 -15.48 -20.39
N THR A 301 4.73 -14.44 -20.68
CA THR A 301 3.61 -14.52 -21.62
C THR A 301 4.12 -14.55 -23.06
N SER A 302 3.40 -15.25 -23.95
CA SER A 302 3.69 -15.19 -25.38
C SER A 302 3.44 -13.80 -25.98
N VAL A 303 3.95 -13.54 -27.15
CA VAL A 303 3.73 -12.29 -27.89
C VAL A 303 2.23 -12.05 -28.11
N GLU A 304 1.51 -13.11 -28.48
CA GLU A 304 0.05 -13.06 -28.73
C GLU A 304 -0.72 -12.78 -27.42
N GLU A 305 -0.39 -13.48 -26.33
CA GLU A 305 -1.02 -13.24 -25.02
C GLU A 305 -0.71 -11.83 -24.51
N THR A 306 0.52 -11.36 -24.70
CA THR A 306 0.90 -9.99 -24.32
C THR A 306 0.12 -8.93 -25.10
N TYR A 307 -0.08 -9.13 -26.39
CA TYR A 307 -0.90 -8.23 -27.20
C TYR A 307 -2.34 -8.17 -26.68
N GLU A 308 -2.95 -9.31 -26.34
CA GLU A 308 -4.30 -9.34 -25.76
C GLU A 308 -4.33 -8.67 -24.37
N ILE A 309 -3.26 -8.80 -23.56
CA ILE A 309 -3.13 -8.08 -22.30
C ILE A 309 -3.15 -6.57 -22.55
N LEU A 310 -2.27 -6.05 -23.44
CA LEU A 310 -2.21 -4.63 -23.76
C LEU A 310 -3.55 -4.10 -24.24
N LYS A 311 -4.23 -4.85 -25.08
CA LYS A 311 -5.56 -4.49 -25.60
C LYS A 311 -6.61 -4.35 -24.51
N ASN A 312 -6.56 -5.20 -23.48
CA ASN A 312 -7.50 -5.13 -22.37
C ASN A 312 -7.20 -4.01 -21.36
N ILE A 313 -5.93 -3.59 -21.22
CA ILE A 313 -5.56 -2.49 -20.33
C ILE A 313 -5.51 -1.13 -21.04
N LYS A 314 -5.54 -1.12 -22.37
CA LYS A 314 -5.43 0.05 -23.27
C LYS A 314 -6.27 1.23 -22.79
N GLU A 315 -7.55 1.04 -22.52
CA GLU A 315 -8.50 2.10 -22.16
C GLU A 315 -8.07 2.86 -20.90
N LYS A 316 -7.48 2.18 -19.90
CA LYS A 316 -6.98 2.82 -18.68
C LYS A 316 -5.79 3.74 -18.96
N TYR A 317 -4.87 3.29 -19.81
CA TYR A 317 -3.71 4.10 -20.22
C TYR A 317 -4.10 5.26 -21.13
N GLU A 318 -5.08 5.06 -22.04
CA GLU A 318 -5.65 6.12 -22.86
C GLU A 318 -6.27 7.23 -22.01
N ASN A 319 -7.05 6.85 -21.00
CA ASN A 319 -7.67 7.79 -20.07
C ASN A 319 -6.61 8.50 -19.20
N HIS A 320 -5.56 7.80 -18.79
CA HIS A 320 -4.51 8.38 -17.94
C HIS A 320 -3.68 9.41 -18.69
N HIS A 321 -3.24 9.09 -19.90
CA HIS A 321 -2.39 9.96 -20.71
C HIS A 321 -3.16 10.90 -21.63
N ASN A 322 -4.49 10.76 -21.71
CA ASN A 322 -5.34 11.49 -22.64
C ASN A 322 -4.87 11.35 -24.11
N VAL A 323 -4.57 10.12 -24.52
CA VAL A 323 -4.10 9.72 -25.85
C VAL A 323 -4.93 8.56 -26.39
N ILE A 324 -4.79 8.25 -27.67
CA ILE A 324 -5.40 7.08 -28.30
C ILE A 324 -4.30 6.19 -28.85
N TYR A 325 -4.29 4.90 -28.46
CA TYR A 325 -3.36 3.92 -29.02
C TYR A 325 -4.00 3.19 -30.20
N THR A 326 -3.31 3.11 -31.33
CA THR A 326 -3.72 2.27 -32.44
C THR A 326 -3.33 0.82 -32.19
N ASP A 327 -4.00 -0.12 -32.89
CA ASP A 327 -3.65 -1.54 -32.76
C ASP A 327 -2.23 -1.84 -33.27
N GLU A 328 -1.75 -1.06 -34.29
CA GLU A 328 -0.36 -1.15 -34.73
C GLU A 328 0.63 -0.66 -33.66
N ALA A 329 0.28 0.37 -32.87
CA ALA A 329 1.10 0.84 -31.77
C ALA A 329 1.22 -0.22 -30.68
N LEU A 330 0.11 -0.84 -30.27
CA LEU A 330 0.11 -1.95 -29.31
C LEU A 330 0.99 -3.11 -29.78
N LYS A 331 0.81 -3.53 -31.04
CA LYS A 331 1.63 -4.58 -31.63
C LYS A 331 3.11 -4.22 -31.66
N SER A 332 3.42 -2.97 -32.03
CA SER A 332 4.80 -2.48 -32.03
C SER A 332 5.43 -2.47 -30.64
N CYS A 333 4.69 -2.10 -29.59
CA CYS A 333 5.16 -2.17 -28.21
C CYS A 333 5.57 -3.60 -27.84
N VAL A 334 4.80 -4.61 -28.23
CA VAL A 334 5.12 -6.01 -27.94
C VAL A 334 6.30 -6.49 -28.80
N ASP A 335 6.22 -6.33 -30.12
CA ASP A 335 7.22 -6.87 -31.07
C ASP A 335 8.61 -6.25 -30.85
N LEU A 336 8.69 -4.91 -30.64
CA LEU A 336 9.96 -4.23 -30.44
C LEU A 336 10.56 -4.55 -29.09
N THR A 337 9.78 -4.60 -28.01
CA THR A 337 10.30 -4.94 -26.69
C THR A 337 10.72 -6.40 -26.62
N TYR A 338 9.99 -7.29 -27.24
CA TYR A 338 10.39 -8.70 -27.36
C TYR A 338 11.72 -8.86 -28.08
N ARG A 339 11.90 -8.10 -29.17
CA ARG A 339 13.11 -8.21 -30.02
C ARG A 339 14.35 -7.53 -29.45
N TYR A 340 14.20 -6.37 -28.81
CA TYR A 340 15.32 -5.52 -28.45
C TYR A 340 15.60 -5.42 -26.95
N ILE A 341 14.65 -5.77 -26.09
CA ILE A 341 14.83 -5.78 -24.64
C ILE A 341 14.92 -7.21 -24.14
N SER A 342 16.16 -7.67 -23.89
CA SER A 342 16.46 -9.05 -23.50
C SER A 342 16.64 -9.27 -21.99
N ASP A 343 16.79 -8.19 -21.23
CA ASP A 343 17.03 -8.21 -19.78
C ASP A 343 15.73 -8.15 -18.95
N ARG A 344 14.58 -8.04 -19.61
CA ARG A 344 13.25 -8.02 -19.01
C ARG A 344 12.32 -9.01 -19.69
N PHE A 345 11.23 -9.36 -19.00
CA PHE A 345 10.26 -10.37 -19.44
C PHE A 345 8.92 -9.76 -19.84
N LEU A 346 8.20 -10.44 -20.73
CA LEU A 346 6.82 -10.11 -21.04
C LEU A 346 5.90 -10.57 -19.88
N PRO A 347 4.82 -9.84 -19.58
CA PRO A 347 4.30 -8.66 -20.31
C PRO A 347 4.88 -7.31 -19.88
N ASP A 348 5.62 -7.23 -18.78
CA ASP A 348 6.02 -6.01 -18.08
C ASP A 348 6.72 -5.02 -19.02
N LYS A 349 7.74 -5.46 -19.76
CA LYS A 349 8.47 -4.62 -20.71
C LYS A 349 7.60 -4.01 -21.82
N ALA A 350 6.53 -4.69 -22.21
CA ALA A 350 5.61 -4.18 -23.22
C ALA A 350 4.62 -3.17 -22.63
N ILE A 351 4.22 -3.37 -21.37
CA ILE A 351 3.39 -2.43 -20.62
C ILE A 351 4.18 -1.14 -20.36
N ASP A 352 5.43 -1.23 -19.94
CA ASP A 352 6.32 -0.08 -19.76
C ASP A 352 6.47 0.73 -21.07
N ALA A 353 6.66 0.03 -22.19
CA ALA A 353 6.77 0.71 -23.50
C ALA A 353 5.47 1.42 -23.90
N LEU A 354 4.32 0.85 -23.57
CA LEU A 354 3.02 1.48 -23.79
C LEU A 354 2.86 2.75 -22.96
N ASP A 355 3.21 2.68 -21.67
CA ASP A 355 3.12 3.78 -20.72
C ASP A 355 4.06 4.94 -21.11
N GLU A 356 5.32 4.62 -21.43
CA GLU A 356 6.32 5.59 -21.88
C GLU A 356 5.91 6.28 -23.20
N ALA A 357 5.39 5.51 -24.15
CA ALA A 357 4.92 6.06 -25.42
C ALA A 357 3.74 7.04 -25.22
N GLY A 358 2.78 6.67 -24.35
CA GLY A 358 1.65 7.54 -24.01
C GLY A 358 2.07 8.82 -23.32
N SER A 359 2.93 8.71 -22.33
CA SER A 359 3.49 9.85 -21.60
C SER A 359 4.21 10.82 -22.54
N ARG A 360 5.03 10.29 -23.47
CA ARG A 360 5.77 11.09 -24.46
C ARG A 360 4.85 11.85 -25.42
N VAL A 361 3.80 11.19 -25.91
CA VAL A 361 2.81 11.83 -26.79
C VAL A 361 2.04 12.91 -26.03
N HIS A 362 1.63 12.62 -24.79
CA HIS A 362 0.94 13.59 -23.94
C HIS A 362 1.77 14.86 -23.73
N ILE A 363 3.06 14.73 -23.37
CA ILE A 363 3.97 15.85 -23.14
C ILE A 363 4.19 16.65 -24.44
N ASN A 364 4.37 15.98 -25.58
CA ASN A 364 4.56 16.66 -26.87
C ASN A 364 3.31 17.44 -27.30
N ASN A 365 2.11 16.97 -26.95
CA ASN A 365 0.86 17.67 -27.24
C ASN A 365 0.58 18.86 -26.29
N MET A 366 1.30 18.93 -25.15
CA MET A 366 1.22 20.07 -24.23
C MET A 366 2.04 21.28 -24.70
N ASN A 367 2.93 21.14 -25.69
CA ASN A 367 3.66 22.27 -26.25
C ASN A 367 2.67 23.14 -27.02
N VAL A 368 2.21 24.21 -26.36
CA VAL A 368 1.43 25.30 -27.01
C VAL A 368 2.26 25.90 -28.13
N PRO A 369 1.70 26.08 -29.32
CA PRO A 369 2.43 26.78 -30.41
C PRO A 369 2.84 28.18 -29.94
N ASP A 370 4.09 28.59 -30.23
CA ASP A 370 4.67 29.90 -29.87
C ASP A 370 3.92 31.10 -30.46
N ASN A 371 2.76 30.92 -31.08
CA ASN A 371 1.96 31.91 -31.80
C ASN A 371 0.58 32.21 -31.16
N ILE A 372 0.49 32.24 -29.84
CA ILE A 372 -0.70 32.83 -29.16
C ILE A 372 -0.24 33.94 -28.23
#